data_ebae07482a3010561e0901dcc735c95b
#
_entry.id   ebae07482a3010561e0901dcc735c95b
#
_cell.length_a   1.000
_cell.length_b   1.000
_cell.length_c   1.000
_cell.angle_alpha   90.00
_cell.angle_beta   90.00
_cell.angle_gamma   90.00
#
_symmetry.space_group_name_H-M   'P 1'
#
loop_
_entity.id
_entity.type
_entity.pdbx_description
1 polymer ?
#
loop_
_entity_poly.entity_id
_entity_poly.type
_entity_poly.pdbx_seq_one_letter_code
_entity_poly.pdbx_strand_id
1 'polypeptide(L)'
;MTDTAKKPVTLNKIDYIIWGSGNPTWGDPRETLGRLLSDHIIWLCSKKAMSASEIAAELNVSTVYVEDELEILRNGTNGKYGVLRRLDNGRYAINFILFDKETAEKAHSIYTEQIPNICKTVESFIEAHREEYLAFPYLNRKTDMNLILWQQIRTLSNAFSDSVTRILKEKYFSGIPKPDRPFSIFGYVNTGKTYGGGCDGAETFNVCGLKKIRLTNIYVTRIKKHFHCGHNVANDGKLRLAIRAIDGLDISTLSEIEKEHAAKAIECGYLYRDGNMLYTKILVSNSADDERLFGISERLKNGYFDSEAAKTAEKLAELIKTFVPDYLLCDWRFANDIAGMPVLDALIEALIERGILAPPENGIGAEGCWMQIEK
;
A
#
# COMPACT_ATOMS: atom_id res chain seq x y z
N MET A 1 -49.27 23.67 -5.09
CA MET A 1 -47.93 23.48 -4.54
C MET A 1 -47.59 22.04 -4.72
N THR A 2 -46.86 21.70 -5.77
CA THR A 2 -46.42 20.33 -6.03
C THR A 2 -45.17 20.08 -5.20
N ASP A 3 -45.39 19.27 -4.17
CA ASP A 3 -44.31 18.75 -3.32
C ASP A 3 -43.44 17.80 -4.17
N THR A 4 -42.41 18.33 -4.80
CA THR A 4 -41.39 17.51 -5.46
C THR A 4 -40.53 16.92 -4.35
N ALA A 5 -40.95 15.77 -3.81
CA ALA A 5 -40.11 14.96 -2.93
C ALA A 5 -38.77 14.79 -3.58
N LYS A 6 -37.74 15.50 -3.11
CA LYS A 6 -36.34 15.30 -3.57
C LYS A 6 -36.01 13.83 -3.37
N LYS A 7 -35.54 13.18 -4.46
CA LYS A 7 -35.04 11.81 -4.37
C LYS A 7 -33.97 11.75 -3.26
N PRO A 8 -33.99 10.71 -2.42
CA PRO A 8 -32.96 10.54 -1.41
C PRO A 8 -31.59 10.53 -2.09
N VAL A 9 -30.64 11.29 -1.55
CA VAL A 9 -29.24 11.28 -2.03
C VAL A 9 -28.72 9.86 -1.94
N THR A 10 -28.40 9.26 -3.06
CA THR A 10 -27.79 7.93 -3.09
C THR A 10 -26.43 8.00 -2.40
N LEU A 11 -26.27 7.23 -1.33
CA LEU A 11 -25.01 7.13 -0.58
C LEU A 11 -23.91 6.60 -1.53
N ASN A 12 -22.97 7.47 -1.87
CA ASN A 12 -21.76 7.05 -2.56
C ASN A 12 -20.73 6.67 -1.50
N LYS A 13 -20.47 5.38 -1.36
CA LYS A 13 -19.40 4.90 -0.50
C LYS A 13 -18.07 5.25 -1.15
N ILE A 14 -17.17 5.84 -0.36
CA ILE A 14 -15.81 6.15 -0.77
C ILE A 14 -14.88 5.20 -0.02
N ASP A 15 -14.09 4.45 -0.77
CA ASP A 15 -13.00 3.65 -0.22
C ASP A 15 -11.72 4.47 -0.24
N TYR A 16 -11.19 4.79 0.94
CA TYR A 16 -9.99 5.61 1.09
C TYR A 16 -8.74 4.77 1.24
N ILE A 17 -7.68 5.16 0.57
CA ILE A 17 -6.33 4.63 0.77
C ILE A 17 -5.46 5.75 1.34
N ILE A 18 -4.84 5.48 2.48
CA ILE A 18 -4.04 6.45 3.23
C ILE A 18 -2.69 5.84 3.55
N TRP A 19 -1.62 6.53 3.11
CA TRP A 19 -0.24 6.16 3.41
C TRP A 19 0.41 7.21 4.30
N GLY A 20 1.24 6.77 5.26
CA GLY A 20 1.99 7.66 6.14
C GLY A 20 1.17 8.23 7.30
N SER A 21 -0.02 7.69 7.57
CA SER A 21 -0.87 8.10 8.70
C SER A 21 -0.42 7.46 10.02
N GLY A 22 -0.92 8.00 11.13
CA GLY A 22 -0.73 7.42 12.47
C GLY A 22 0.32 8.10 13.34
N ASN A 23 0.80 9.27 12.96
CA ASN A 23 1.61 10.09 13.85
C ASN A 23 0.70 11.00 14.70
N PRO A 24 0.75 10.91 16.05
CA PRO A 24 -0.05 11.74 16.95
C PRO A 24 0.12 13.25 16.73
N THR A 25 1.27 13.66 16.18
CA THR A 25 1.57 15.08 15.90
C THR A 25 0.78 15.63 14.71
N TRP A 26 0.37 14.76 13.78
CA TRP A 26 -0.26 15.18 12.51
C TRP A 26 -1.73 14.82 12.41
N GLY A 27 -2.27 14.02 13.32
CA GLY A 27 -3.60 13.45 13.26
C GLY A 27 -3.70 12.27 12.29
N ASP A 28 -4.80 11.55 12.38
CA ASP A 28 -5.13 10.49 11.45
C ASP A 28 -6.34 10.92 10.60
N PRO A 29 -6.20 11.06 9.26
CA PRO A 29 -7.35 11.40 8.41
C PRO A 29 -8.53 10.43 8.55
N ARG A 30 -8.30 9.18 8.99
CA ARG A 30 -9.36 8.18 9.20
C ARG A 30 -10.38 8.61 10.26
N GLU A 31 -9.94 9.33 11.29
CA GLU A 31 -10.83 9.86 12.34
C GLU A 31 -11.80 10.90 11.77
N THR A 32 -11.33 11.69 10.80
CA THR A 32 -12.15 12.70 10.12
C THR A 32 -13.11 12.06 9.10
N LEU A 33 -12.64 11.06 8.34
CA LEU A 33 -13.40 10.38 7.30
C LEU A 33 -14.46 9.42 7.83
N GLY A 34 -14.32 8.93 9.07
CA GLY A 34 -15.29 8.04 9.71
C GLY A 34 -16.58 8.72 10.20
N ARG A 35 -16.79 10.01 9.95
CA ARG A 35 -17.95 10.77 10.41
C ARG A 35 -19.16 10.59 9.46
N LEU A 36 -20.37 10.73 10.02
CA LEU A 36 -21.62 10.38 9.34
C LEU A 36 -21.83 11.09 7.99
N LEU A 37 -21.47 12.37 7.87
CA LEU A 37 -21.67 13.15 6.65
C LEU A 37 -20.40 13.29 5.79
N SER A 38 -19.25 12.79 6.24
CA SER A 38 -17.96 12.99 5.56
C SER A 38 -18.00 12.61 4.08
N ASP A 39 -18.44 11.41 3.77
CA ASP A 39 -18.46 10.90 2.40
C ASP A 39 -19.39 11.70 1.48
N HIS A 40 -20.53 12.13 2.01
CA HIS A 40 -21.48 12.94 1.24
C HIS A 40 -20.93 14.33 0.91
N ILE A 41 -20.34 14.99 1.90
CA ILE A 41 -19.74 16.32 1.73
C ILE A 41 -18.57 16.23 0.78
N ILE A 42 -17.68 15.23 0.95
CA ILE A 42 -16.53 14.99 0.08
C ILE A 42 -16.99 14.74 -1.35
N TRP A 43 -18.01 13.89 -1.54
CA TRP A 43 -18.56 13.62 -2.87
C TRP A 43 -19.09 14.87 -3.55
N LEU A 44 -19.89 15.68 -2.83
CA LEU A 44 -20.44 16.93 -3.37
C LEU A 44 -19.33 17.91 -3.74
N CYS A 45 -18.33 18.11 -2.85
CA CYS A 45 -17.20 18.99 -3.05
C CYS A 45 -16.22 18.49 -4.14
N SER A 46 -16.26 17.19 -4.48
CA SER A 46 -15.46 16.65 -5.57
C SER A 46 -16.00 16.99 -6.96
N LYS A 47 -17.29 17.21 -7.08
CA LYS A 47 -17.95 17.55 -8.35
C LYS A 47 -17.80 19.04 -8.70
N LYS A 48 -17.89 19.89 -7.69
CA LYS A 48 -17.67 21.34 -7.79
C LYS A 48 -17.42 21.93 -6.41
N ALA A 49 -16.74 23.06 -6.34
CA ALA A 49 -16.60 23.78 -5.10
C ALA A 49 -17.99 24.30 -4.62
N MET A 50 -18.36 24.05 -3.36
CA MET A 50 -19.67 24.38 -2.81
C MET A 50 -19.57 25.16 -1.50
N SER A 51 -20.54 26.03 -1.24
CA SER A 51 -20.71 26.70 0.06
C SER A 51 -21.42 25.78 1.06
N ALA A 52 -21.34 26.11 2.36
CA ALA A 52 -22.05 25.39 3.41
C ALA A 52 -23.57 25.32 3.15
N SER A 53 -24.15 26.44 2.72
CA SER A 53 -25.60 26.52 2.41
C SER A 53 -26.00 25.65 1.21
N GLU A 54 -25.19 25.58 0.17
CA GLU A 54 -25.45 24.71 -0.99
C GLU A 54 -25.36 23.24 -0.58
N ILE A 55 -24.36 22.85 0.22
CA ILE A 55 -24.22 21.48 0.74
C ILE A 55 -25.40 21.12 1.63
N ALA A 56 -25.78 22.00 2.54
CA ALA A 56 -26.95 21.83 3.45
C ALA A 56 -28.24 21.61 2.66
N ALA A 57 -28.44 22.39 1.60
CA ALA A 57 -29.59 22.27 0.71
C ALA A 57 -29.62 20.93 -0.05
N GLU A 58 -28.48 20.46 -0.55
CA GLU A 58 -28.37 19.16 -1.23
C GLU A 58 -28.60 17.98 -0.29
N LEU A 59 -28.07 18.06 0.94
CA LEU A 59 -28.18 16.99 1.93
C LEU A 59 -29.51 17.06 2.75
N ASN A 60 -30.27 18.13 2.59
CA ASN A 60 -31.49 18.41 3.36
C ASN A 60 -31.25 18.40 4.88
N VAL A 61 -30.17 19.05 5.32
CA VAL A 61 -29.79 19.22 6.73
C VAL A 61 -29.60 20.70 7.07
N SER A 62 -29.47 21.03 8.36
CA SER A 62 -29.22 22.41 8.80
C SER A 62 -27.83 22.88 8.36
N THR A 63 -27.73 24.16 7.94
CA THR A 63 -26.45 24.78 7.54
C THR A 63 -25.46 24.80 8.70
N VAL A 64 -25.89 25.02 9.93
CA VAL A 64 -25.02 25.02 11.11
C VAL A 64 -24.35 23.67 11.31
N TYR A 65 -25.09 22.57 11.11
CA TYR A 65 -24.53 21.23 11.21
C TYR A 65 -23.49 20.95 10.11
N VAL A 66 -23.72 21.47 8.91
CA VAL A 66 -22.73 21.36 7.81
C VAL A 66 -21.49 22.20 8.08
N GLU A 67 -21.64 23.40 8.66
CA GLU A 67 -20.50 24.26 9.02
C GLU A 67 -19.57 23.59 10.02
N ASP A 68 -20.10 22.93 11.05
CA ASP A 68 -19.32 22.16 12.02
C ASP A 68 -18.54 21.02 11.35
N GLU A 69 -19.20 20.26 10.46
CA GLU A 69 -18.55 19.18 9.72
C GLU A 69 -17.46 19.69 8.75
N LEU A 70 -17.72 20.79 8.06
CA LEU A 70 -16.78 21.42 7.13
C LEU A 70 -15.53 21.92 7.86
N GLU A 71 -15.67 22.46 9.07
CA GLU A 71 -14.54 22.90 9.87
C GLU A 71 -13.63 21.71 10.26
N ILE A 72 -14.22 20.60 10.67
CA ILE A 72 -13.50 19.37 11.00
C ILE A 72 -12.84 18.77 9.75
N LEU A 73 -13.57 18.68 8.63
CA LEU A 73 -13.03 18.14 7.38
C LEU A 73 -11.92 19.02 6.80
N ARG A 74 -11.94 20.33 7.04
CA ARG A 74 -10.94 21.29 6.60
C ARG A 74 -9.68 21.26 7.46
N ASN A 75 -9.82 21.18 8.78
CA ASN A 75 -8.70 21.32 9.70
C ASN A 75 -8.09 19.97 10.13
N GLY A 76 -8.83 18.86 9.93
CA GLY A 76 -8.47 17.58 10.52
C GLY A 76 -8.59 17.59 12.04
N THR A 77 -8.33 16.47 12.69
CA THR A 77 -8.44 16.32 14.15
C THR A 77 -7.42 17.15 14.93
N ASN A 78 -6.30 17.54 14.30
CA ASN A 78 -5.21 18.31 14.93
C ASN A 78 -5.12 19.75 14.44
N GLY A 79 -6.08 20.24 13.69
CA GLY A 79 -6.09 21.60 13.17
C GLY A 79 -5.07 21.90 12.08
N LYS A 80 -4.46 20.86 11.45
CA LYS A 80 -3.36 21.06 10.49
C LYS A 80 -3.64 20.55 9.09
N TYR A 81 -4.20 19.35 8.94
CA TYR A 81 -4.29 18.68 7.64
C TYR A 81 -5.65 18.08 7.43
N GLY A 82 -6.53 18.85 6.78
CA GLY A 82 -7.87 18.40 6.42
C GLY A 82 -7.94 17.77 5.03
N VAL A 83 -9.06 17.13 4.77
CA VAL A 83 -9.43 16.50 3.51
C VAL A 83 -10.20 17.44 2.57
N LEU A 84 -10.62 18.61 3.10
CA LEU A 84 -11.17 19.72 2.35
C LEU A 84 -10.28 20.94 2.42
N ARG A 85 -10.39 21.80 1.41
CA ARG A 85 -9.82 23.15 1.41
C ARG A 85 -10.91 24.19 1.21
N ARG A 86 -10.76 25.35 1.83
CA ARG A 86 -11.59 26.52 1.58
C ARG A 86 -10.91 27.39 0.52
N LEU A 87 -11.65 27.73 -0.52
CA LEU A 87 -11.20 28.62 -1.58
C LEU A 87 -11.42 30.10 -1.17
N ASP A 88 -10.78 31.02 -1.90
CA ASP A 88 -10.86 32.47 -1.63
C ASP A 88 -12.30 33.02 -1.70
N ASN A 89 -13.17 32.42 -2.52
CA ASN A 89 -14.58 32.73 -2.63
C ASN A 89 -15.45 32.12 -1.50
N GLY A 90 -14.84 31.52 -0.47
CA GLY A 90 -15.52 30.94 0.68
C GLY A 90 -16.12 29.55 0.45
N ARG A 91 -15.98 28.98 -0.75
CA ARG A 91 -16.45 27.63 -1.10
C ARG A 91 -15.43 26.57 -0.70
N TYR A 92 -15.91 25.33 -0.54
CA TYR A 92 -15.09 24.18 -0.17
C TYR A 92 -14.91 23.25 -1.36
N ALA A 93 -13.72 22.73 -1.52
CA ALA A 93 -13.33 21.74 -2.50
C ALA A 93 -12.52 20.63 -1.82
N ILE A 94 -12.44 19.45 -2.44
CA ILE A 94 -11.59 18.35 -1.93
C ILE A 94 -10.12 18.75 -1.97
N ASN A 95 -9.34 18.22 -1.04
CA ASN A 95 -7.89 18.44 -0.94
C ASN A 95 -7.09 17.15 -1.22
N PHE A 96 -7.63 16.27 -2.05
CA PHE A 96 -7.00 15.03 -2.50
C PHE A 96 -7.65 14.52 -3.77
N ILE A 97 -7.02 13.58 -4.48
CA ILE A 97 -7.58 13.01 -5.69
C ILE A 97 -8.67 11.98 -5.35
N LEU A 98 -9.85 12.13 -5.99
CA LEU A 98 -10.95 11.20 -5.90
C LEU A 98 -11.24 10.60 -7.28
N PHE A 99 -11.14 9.27 -7.37
CA PHE A 99 -11.44 8.54 -8.60
C PHE A 99 -12.89 8.08 -8.62
N ASP A 100 -13.62 8.40 -9.65
CA ASP A 100 -14.83 7.65 -9.95
C ASP A 100 -14.48 6.36 -10.71
N LYS A 101 -15.47 5.48 -10.88
CA LYS A 101 -15.28 4.17 -11.49
C LYS A 101 -14.69 4.27 -12.90
N GLU A 102 -15.18 5.18 -13.72
CA GLU A 102 -14.76 5.34 -15.12
C GLU A 102 -13.29 5.80 -15.20
N THR A 103 -12.92 6.80 -14.41
CA THR A 103 -11.56 7.32 -14.35
C THR A 103 -10.58 6.28 -13.81
N ALA A 104 -10.96 5.52 -12.78
CA ALA A 104 -10.15 4.44 -12.24
C ALA A 104 -9.93 3.33 -13.29
N GLU A 105 -10.98 2.91 -14.00
CA GLU A 105 -10.88 1.89 -15.05
C GLU A 105 -9.99 2.35 -16.22
N LYS A 106 -10.09 3.61 -16.63
CA LYS A 106 -9.20 4.21 -17.65
C LYS A 106 -7.74 4.25 -17.18
N ALA A 107 -7.49 4.68 -15.95
CA ALA A 107 -6.15 4.70 -15.37
C ALA A 107 -5.54 3.29 -15.30
N HIS A 108 -6.30 2.30 -14.84
CA HIS A 108 -5.86 0.92 -14.78
C HIS A 108 -5.60 0.31 -16.17
N SER A 109 -6.45 0.59 -17.17
CA SER A 109 -6.28 0.05 -18.52
C SER A 109 -4.95 0.47 -19.13
N ILE A 110 -4.48 1.70 -18.87
CA ILE A 110 -3.19 2.20 -19.35
C ILE A 110 -2.02 1.30 -18.89
N TYR A 111 -2.09 0.79 -17.65
CA TYR A 111 -1.09 -0.11 -17.10
C TYR A 111 -1.32 -1.57 -17.49
N THR A 112 -2.56 -2.04 -17.50
CA THR A 112 -2.88 -3.44 -17.82
C THR A 112 -2.55 -3.79 -19.27
N GLU A 113 -2.59 -2.84 -20.19
CA GLU A 113 -2.09 -3.01 -21.57
C GLU A 113 -0.61 -3.40 -21.62
N GLN A 114 0.18 -3.00 -20.61
CA GLN A 114 1.62 -3.26 -20.55
C GLN A 114 1.99 -4.55 -19.81
N ILE A 115 1.07 -5.20 -19.12
CA ILE A 115 1.35 -6.40 -18.30
C ILE A 115 2.12 -7.48 -19.08
N PRO A 116 1.79 -7.84 -20.33
CA PRO A 116 2.55 -8.86 -21.06
C PRO A 116 4.03 -8.48 -21.26
N ASN A 117 4.30 -7.19 -21.55
CA ASN A 117 5.66 -6.68 -21.71
C ASN A 117 6.40 -6.62 -20.38
N ILE A 118 5.71 -6.16 -19.31
CA ILE A 118 6.26 -6.13 -17.95
C ILE A 118 6.67 -7.54 -17.52
N CYS A 119 5.78 -8.52 -17.66
CA CYS A 119 6.06 -9.90 -17.27
C CYS A 119 7.25 -10.49 -18.04
N LYS A 120 7.30 -10.30 -19.35
CA LYS A 120 8.41 -10.76 -20.19
C LYS A 120 9.74 -10.13 -19.78
N THR A 121 9.75 -8.82 -19.50
CA THR A 121 10.96 -8.10 -19.10
C THR A 121 11.42 -8.54 -17.71
N VAL A 122 10.50 -8.68 -16.75
CA VAL A 122 10.80 -9.17 -15.40
C VAL A 122 11.34 -10.60 -15.45
N GLU A 123 10.73 -11.49 -16.23
CA GLU A 123 11.18 -12.86 -16.41
C GLU A 123 12.61 -12.93 -16.96
N SER A 124 12.89 -12.19 -18.04
CA SER A 124 14.22 -12.11 -18.62
C SER A 124 15.26 -11.55 -17.64
N PHE A 125 14.87 -10.57 -16.84
CA PHE A 125 15.71 -10.00 -15.80
C PHE A 125 16.03 -11.00 -14.69
N ILE A 126 15.02 -11.72 -14.20
CA ILE A 126 15.18 -12.77 -13.18
C ILE A 126 16.18 -13.82 -13.66
N GLU A 127 16.04 -14.29 -14.90
CA GLU A 127 16.94 -15.31 -15.45
C GLU A 127 18.36 -14.77 -15.61
N ALA A 128 18.54 -13.55 -16.10
CA ALA A 128 19.86 -12.92 -16.26
C ALA A 128 20.60 -12.70 -14.93
N HIS A 129 19.89 -12.58 -13.83
CA HIS A 129 20.45 -12.33 -12.49
C HIS A 129 20.26 -13.49 -11.52
N ARG A 130 19.91 -14.67 -12.03
CA ARG A 130 19.57 -15.85 -11.23
C ARG A 130 20.66 -16.24 -10.24
N GLU A 131 21.91 -16.26 -10.68
CA GLU A 131 23.05 -16.62 -9.82
C GLU A 131 23.28 -15.58 -8.71
N GLU A 132 23.12 -14.29 -9.01
CA GLU A 132 23.24 -13.23 -8.03
C GLU A 132 22.15 -13.33 -6.95
N TYR A 133 20.92 -13.66 -7.34
CA TYR A 133 19.82 -13.93 -6.41
C TYR A 133 20.11 -15.14 -5.53
N LEU A 134 20.54 -16.26 -6.12
CA LEU A 134 20.83 -17.48 -5.38
C LEU A 134 22.05 -17.37 -4.45
N ALA A 135 22.94 -16.41 -4.68
CA ALA A 135 24.04 -16.09 -3.78
C ALA A 135 23.61 -15.35 -2.50
N PHE A 136 22.34 -14.99 -2.36
CA PHE A 136 21.82 -14.33 -1.16
C PHE A 136 21.75 -15.29 0.02
N PRO A 137 22.32 -14.95 1.21
CA PRO A 137 22.34 -15.85 2.35
C PRO A 137 21.16 -15.54 3.27
N TYR A 138 20.20 -16.43 3.39
CA TYR A 138 19.30 -16.42 4.55
C TYR A 138 20.02 -17.02 5.76
N LEU A 139 19.76 -16.46 6.93
CA LEU A 139 20.40 -16.90 8.18
C LEU A 139 19.78 -18.18 8.75
N ASN A 140 18.53 -18.47 8.42
CA ASN A 140 17.77 -19.57 9.01
C ASN A 140 17.38 -20.69 8.04
N ARG A 141 17.77 -20.60 6.78
CA ARG A 141 17.50 -21.65 5.79
C ARG A 141 18.35 -21.52 4.53
N LYS A 142 18.37 -22.57 3.73
CA LYS A 142 18.96 -22.53 2.39
C LYS A 142 18.15 -21.61 1.48
N THR A 143 18.86 -20.79 0.72
CA THR A 143 18.26 -19.92 -0.28
C THR A 143 17.73 -20.72 -1.46
N ASP A 144 16.56 -20.37 -1.92
CA ASP A 144 15.98 -20.83 -3.18
C ASP A 144 15.30 -19.66 -3.92
N MET A 145 15.07 -19.85 -5.21
CA MET A 145 14.57 -18.80 -6.09
C MET A 145 13.15 -18.36 -5.72
N ASN A 146 12.30 -19.28 -5.28
CA ASN A 146 10.92 -18.97 -4.91
C ASN A 146 10.86 -18.03 -3.70
N LEU A 147 11.68 -18.28 -2.67
CA LEU A 147 11.76 -17.41 -1.48
C LEU A 147 12.24 -16.01 -1.84
N ILE A 148 13.28 -15.93 -2.69
CA ILE A 148 13.81 -14.66 -3.18
C ILE A 148 12.74 -13.89 -3.95
N LEU A 149 12.03 -14.55 -4.86
CA LEU A 149 11.02 -13.91 -5.68
C LEU A 149 9.86 -13.37 -4.84
N TRP A 150 9.39 -14.12 -3.84
CA TRP A 150 8.38 -13.62 -2.92
C TRP A 150 8.84 -12.38 -2.15
N GLN A 151 10.09 -12.35 -1.69
CA GLN A 151 10.65 -11.18 -1.02
C GLN A 151 10.80 -9.97 -1.97
N GLN A 152 11.10 -10.21 -3.24
CA GLN A 152 11.39 -9.17 -4.23
C GLN A 152 10.20 -8.78 -5.11
N ILE A 153 9.10 -9.52 -5.07
CA ILE A 153 7.99 -9.37 -6.03
C ILE A 153 7.45 -7.94 -6.12
N ARG A 154 7.41 -7.24 -5.00
CA ARG A 154 6.97 -5.83 -4.98
C ARG A 154 7.97 -4.91 -5.65
N THR A 155 9.27 -5.08 -5.40
CA THR A 155 10.31 -4.29 -6.05
C THR A 155 10.30 -4.51 -7.55
N LEU A 156 10.16 -5.76 -7.97
CA LEU A 156 10.05 -6.14 -9.39
C LEU A 156 8.79 -5.54 -10.04
N SER A 157 7.65 -5.60 -9.37
CA SER A 157 6.39 -5.04 -9.90
C SER A 157 6.40 -3.52 -9.96
N ASN A 158 7.05 -2.86 -9.00
CA ASN A 158 7.12 -1.40 -8.95
C ASN A 158 8.12 -0.82 -9.95
N ALA A 159 9.09 -1.59 -10.45
CA ALA A 159 10.13 -1.09 -11.34
C ALA A 159 9.57 -0.39 -12.59
N PHE A 160 8.50 -0.90 -13.16
CA PHE A 160 7.80 -0.25 -14.27
C PHE A 160 7.12 1.06 -13.85
N SER A 161 6.38 1.05 -12.75
CA SER A 161 5.71 2.24 -12.20
C SER A 161 6.71 3.32 -11.79
N ASP A 162 7.88 2.95 -11.27
CA ASP A 162 8.96 3.87 -10.95
C ASP A 162 9.56 4.52 -12.21
N SER A 163 9.70 3.74 -13.30
CA SER A 163 10.13 4.26 -14.59
C SER A 163 9.11 5.26 -15.17
N VAL A 164 7.83 4.95 -15.09
CA VAL A 164 6.74 5.87 -15.47
C VAL A 164 6.77 7.14 -14.62
N THR A 165 6.92 6.99 -13.28
CA THR A 165 7.03 8.11 -12.33
C THR A 165 8.17 9.05 -12.70
N ARG A 166 9.34 8.50 -13.04
CA ARG A 166 10.51 9.28 -13.46
C ARG A 166 10.20 10.11 -14.71
N ILE A 167 9.61 9.51 -15.73
CA ILE A 167 9.28 10.18 -16.98
C ILE A 167 8.18 11.24 -16.79
N LEU A 168 7.14 10.93 -16.00
CA LEU A 168 6.09 11.90 -15.65
C LEU A 168 6.70 13.12 -14.96
N LYS A 169 7.58 12.91 -14.00
CA LYS A 169 8.27 14.00 -13.29
C LYS A 169 9.12 14.85 -14.22
N GLU A 170 9.90 14.23 -15.09
CA GLU A 170 10.87 14.94 -15.94
C GLU A 170 10.20 15.69 -17.09
N LYS A 171 9.19 15.09 -17.73
CA LYS A 171 8.61 15.62 -18.97
C LYS A 171 7.28 16.37 -18.78
N TYR A 172 6.43 15.91 -17.87
CA TYR A 172 5.03 16.39 -17.81
C TYR A 172 4.70 17.22 -16.57
N PHE A 173 5.35 16.92 -15.45
CA PHE A 173 5.08 17.55 -14.16
C PHE A 173 6.35 18.14 -13.51
N SER A 174 7.30 18.54 -14.35
CA SER A 174 8.53 19.22 -13.90
C SER A 174 8.18 20.52 -13.20
N GLY A 175 8.80 20.77 -12.03
CA GLY A 175 8.57 21.98 -11.24
C GLY A 175 7.30 21.99 -10.40
N ILE A 176 6.42 20.98 -10.49
CA ILE A 176 5.28 20.89 -9.60
C ILE A 176 5.75 20.47 -8.21
N PRO A 177 5.44 21.25 -7.15
CA PRO A 177 5.89 20.94 -5.79
C PRO A 177 5.21 19.67 -5.27
N LYS A 178 5.83 19.03 -4.28
CA LYS A 178 5.17 17.95 -3.54
C LYS A 178 4.02 18.51 -2.69
N PRO A 179 2.98 17.71 -2.38
CA PRO A 179 1.94 18.11 -1.45
C PRO A 179 2.56 18.53 -0.10
N ASP A 180 2.08 19.64 0.45
CA ASP A 180 2.47 20.09 1.79
C ASP A 180 1.63 19.37 2.87
N ARG A 181 1.80 18.07 2.94
CA ARG A 181 1.18 17.23 3.97
C ARG A 181 1.99 15.96 4.21
N PRO A 182 2.01 15.44 5.46
CA PRO A 182 2.84 14.30 5.85
C PRO A 182 2.25 12.94 5.45
N PHE A 183 1.04 12.91 4.93
CA PHE A 183 0.36 11.68 4.48
C PHE A 183 -0.15 11.85 3.04
N SER A 184 -0.31 10.73 2.40
CA SER A 184 -0.96 10.63 1.10
C SER A 184 -2.35 10.09 1.29
N ILE A 185 -3.33 10.70 0.65
CA ILE A 185 -4.71 10.25 0.65
C ILE A 185 -5.29 10.32 -0.75
N PHE A 186 -6.03 9.33 -1.11
CA PHE A 186 -6.88 9.29 -2.31
C PHE A 186 -8.09 8.40 -2.05
N GLY A 187 -9.13 8.55 -2.87
CA GLY A 187 -10.36 7.81 -2.69
C GLY A 187 -10.90 7.25 -3.99
N TYR A 188 -11.66 6.16 -3.88
CA TYR A 188 -12.44 5.56 -4.95
C TYR A 188 -13.92 5.61 -4.64
N VAL A 189 -14.74 6.02 -5.60
CA VAL A 189 -16.19 6.05 -5.44
C VAL A 189 -16.83 4.85 -6.10
N ASN A 190 -17.52 4.02 -5.32
CA ASN A 190 -18.37 2.92 -5.80
C ASN A 190 -17.71 1.97 -6.82
N THR A 191 -16.41 1.78 -6.75
CA THR A 191 -15.72 0.91 -7.72
C THR A 191 -16.00 -0.58 -7.50
N GLY A 192 -16.42 -0.95 -6.28
CA GLY A 192 -16.65 -2.37 -5.90
C GLY A 192 -15.39 -3.23 -5.92
N LYS A 193 -14.22 -2.64 -6.20
CA LYS A 193 -12.92 -3.32 -6.22
C LYS A 193 -12.03 -2.72 -5.14
N THR A 194 -11.68 -3.54 -4.17
CA THR A 194 -10.55 -3.28 -3.27
C THR A 194 -9.29 -3.84 -3.92
N TYR A 195 -8.35 -2.98 -4.29
CA TYR A 195 -7.02 -3.42 -4.71
C TYR A 195 -6.25 -3.85 -3.46
N GLY A 196 -6.09 -5.16 -3.32
CA GLY A 196 -5.67 -5.81 -2.09
C GLY A 196 -4.18 -6.05 -1.93
N GLY A 197 -3.30 -5.31 -2.61
CA GLY A 197 -1.86 -5.51 -2.50
C GLY A 197 -1.14 -4.40 -1.75
N GLY A 198 -0.15 -4.76 -0.95
CA GLY A 198 0.67 -3.80 -0.25
C GLY A 198 1.84 -4.44 0.49
N CYS A 199 2.58 -3.60 1.20
CA CYS A 199 3.66 -4.02 2.05
C CYS A 199 3.57 -3.24 3.36
N ASP A 200 3.57 -3.95 4.47
CA ASP A 200 3.67 -3.37 5.81
C ASP A 200 5.03 -3.68 6.39
N GLY A 201 5.57 -2.74 7.18
CA GLY A 201 6.80 -2.94 7.93
C GLY A 201 6.68 -2.39 9.35
N ALA A 202 7.36 -3.02 10.28
CA ALA A 202 7.50 -2.56 11.66
C ALA A 202 8.94 -2.69 12.10
N GLU A 203 9.49 -1.64 12.71
CA GLU A 203 10.80 -1.69 13.36
C GLU A 203 10.63 -1.77 14.88
N THR A 204 11.45 -2.59 15.51
CA THR A 204 11.48 -2.73 16.96
C THR A 204 12.93 -2.85 17.41
N PHE A 205 13.25 -2.22 18.54
CA PHE A 205 14.59 -2.18 19.11
C PHE A 205 14.65 -2.94 20.41
N ASN A 206 15.81 -3.54 20.71
CA ASN A 206 16.12 -4.22 21.96
C ASN A 206 15.11 -5.33 22.32
N VAL A 207 14.78 -6.19 21.37
CA VAL A 207 13.84 -7.29 21.57
C VAL A 207 14.52 -8.65 21.42
N CYS A 208 14.25 -9.58 22.33
CA CYS A 208 14.77 -10.94 22.31
C CYS A 208 16.31 -11.02 22.12
N GLY A 209 17.07 -10.09 22.70
CA GLY A 209 18.53 -10.04 22.59
C GLY A 209 19.09 -9.47 21.30
N LEU A 210 18.24 -9.00 20.40
CA LEU A 210 18.63 -8.33 19.17
C LEU A 210 18.54 -6.81 19.34
N LYS A 211 19.52 -6.09 18.79
CA LYS A 211 19.59 -4.62 18.83
C LYS A 211 18.45 -3.99 18.04
N LYS A 212 18.18 -4.53 16.86
CA LYS A 212 17.12 -4.05 15.96
C LYS A 212 16.52 -5.20 15.17
N ILE A 213 15.22 -5.14 14.97
CA ILE A 213 14.48 -5.99 14.03
C ILE A 213 13.61 -5.10 13.17
N ARG A 214 13.67 -5.31 11.87
CA ARG A 214 12.68 -4.82 10.93
C ARG A 214 11.94 -6.01 10.36
N LEU A 215 10.66 -6.09 10.66
CA LEU A 215 9.76 -7.09 10.11
C LEU A 215 9.01 -6.47 8.94
N THR A 216 8.99 -7.14 7.81
CA THR A 216 8.26 -6.70 6.62
C THR A 216 7.38 -7.83 6.12
N ASN A 217 6.16 -7.51 5.67
CA ASN A 217 5.32 -8.46 4.98
C ASN A 217 4.69 -7.84 3.74
N ILE A 218 4.58 -8.67 2.70
CA ILE A 218 3.79 -8.40 1.50
C ILE A 218 2.45 -9.09 1.67
N TYR A 219 1.37 -8.40 1.32
CA TYR A 219 0.05 -8.98 1.20
C TYR A 219 -0.52 -8.65 -0.19
N VAL A 220 -1.13 -9.64 -0.78
CA VAL A 220 -1.72 -9.60 -2.13
C VAL A 220 -2.99 -10.45 -2.10
N THR A 221 -3.72 -10.51 -3.20
CA THR A 221 -4.93 -11.32 -3.28
C THR A 221 -4.72 -12.77 -2.83
N ARG A 222 -3.55 -13.35 -3.13
CA ARG A 222 -3.20 -14.74 -2.76
C ARG A 222 -2.54 -14.90 -1.41
N ILE A 223 -1.95 -13.85 -0.84
CA ILE A 223 -1.28 -13.87 0.47
C ILE A 223 -2.03 -12.96 1.41
N LYS A 224 -2.63 -13.53 2.45
CA LYS A 224 -3.32 -12.77 3.49
C LYS A 224 -2.34 -11.92 4.29
N LYS A 225 -2.79 -10.77 4.72
CA LYS A 225 -2.05 -9.91 5.62
C LYS A 225 -1.90 -10.58 7.00
N HIS A 226 -0.67 -10.83 7.41
CA HIS A 226 -0.37 -11.47 8.69
C HIS A 226 -0.34 -10.50 9.86
N PHE A 227 0.12 -9.27 9.64
CA PHE A 227 0.15 -8.24 10.68
C PHE A 227 -0.04 -6.85 10.06
N HIS A 228 -0.42 -5.87 10.89
CA HIS A 228 -0.57 -4.47 10.48
C HIS A 228 0.65 -3.64 10.90
N CYS A 229 1.06 -2.67 10.08
CA CYS A 229 1.97 -1.59 10.48
C CYS A 229 1.43 -0.94 11.76
N GLY A 230 2.26 -0.85 12.79
CA GLY A 230 1.85 -0.34 14.10
C GLY A 230 1.60 -1.44 15.14
N HIS A 231 1.56 -2.71 14.78
CA HIS A 231 1.71 -3.77 15.76
C HIS A 231 3.10 -3.67 16.39
N ASN A 232 3.13 -3.44 17.67
CA ASN A 232 4.37 -3.49 18.42
C ASN A 232 4.84 -4.95 18.48
N VAL A 233 5.82 -5.29 17.64
CA VAL A 233 6.42 -6.64 17.56
C VAL A 233 6.85 -7.12 18.95
N ALA A 234 7.30 -6.23 19.83
CA ALA A 234 7.69 -6.55 21.19
C ALA A 234 6.53 -7.08 22.04
N ASN A 235 5.28 -6.71 21.73
CA ASN A 235 4.09 -7.10 22.47
C ASN A 235 3.31 -8.26 21.81
N ASP A 236 3.67 -8.65 20.57
CA ASP A 236 3.04 -9.82 19.92
C ASP A 236 3.77 -11.10 20.32
N GLY A 237 3.12 -11.93 21.17
CA GLY A 237 3.68 -13.18 21.65
C GLY A 237 4.07 -14.17 20.56
N LYS A 238 3.35 -14.21 19.43
CA LYS A 238 3.65 -15.09 18.30
C LYS A 238 4.93 -14.65 17.58
N LEU A 239 5.08 -13.36 17.32
CA LEU A 239 6.27 -12.80 16.68
C LEU A 239 7.49 -12.88 17.57
N ARG A 240 7.35 -12.66 18.88
CA ARG A 240 8.44 -12.87 19.84
C ARG A 240 8.95 -14.31 19.86
N LEU A 241 8.05 -15.29 19.77
CA LEU A 241 8.45 -16.71 19.67
C LEU A 241 9.12 -16.99 18.32
N ALA A 242 8.63 -16.42 17.22
CA ALA A 242 9.28 -16.58 15.92
C ALA A 242 10.72 -16.03 15.92
N ILE A 243 10.96 -14.91 16.60
CA ILE A 243 12.31 -14.34 16.76
C ILE A 243 13.20 -15.27 17.62
N ARG A 244 12.70 -15.76 18.74
CA ARG A 244 13.45 -16.68 19.62
C ARG A 244 13.74 -18.02 18.95
N ALA A 245 12.92 -18.42 17.98
CA ALA A 245 13.04 -19.67 17.25
C ALA A 245 13.93 -19.58 15.99
N ILE A 246 14.67 -18.48 15.80
CA ILE A 246 15.59 -18.33 14.64
C ILE A 246 16.63 -19.45 14.62
N ASP A 247 17.26 -19.68 15.76
CA ASP A 247 18.29 -20.72 15.93
C ASP A 247 17.73 -22.01 16.57
N GLY A 248 16.40 -22.12 16.70
CA GLY A 248 15.71 -23.21 17.39
C GLY A 248 15.33 -22.87 18.82
N LEU A 249 14.11 -23.27 19.21
CA LEU A 249 13.56 -23.04 20.57
C LEU A 249 12.92 -24.31 21.10
N ASP A 250 13.44 -24.82 22.22
CA ASP A 250 12.91 -26.02 22.87
C ASP A 250 11.54 -25.75 23.50
N ILE A 251 10.51 -26.49 23.08
CA ILE A 251 9.13 -26.38 23.57
C ILE A 251 9.05 -26.65 25.08
N SER A 252 9.93 -27.49 25.64
CA SER A 252 9.95 -27.82 27.08
C SER A 252 10.28 -26.62 27.96
N THR A 253 10.93 -25.59 27.39
CA THR A 253 11.30 -24.35 28.10
C THR A 253 10.19 -23.31 28.13
N LEU A 254 9.09 -23.54 27.40
CA LEU A 254 7.99 -22.60 27.28
C LEU A 254 7.00 -22.70 28.42
N SER A 255 6.55 -21.56 28.93
CA SER A 255 5.38 -21.47 29.80
C SER A 255 4.09 -21.87 29.03
N GLU A 256 3.00 -22.15 29.74
CA GLU A 256 1.72 -22.54 29.14
C GLU A 256 1.19 -21.45 28.19
N ILE A 257 1.30 -20.18 28.59
CA ILE A 257 0.92 -19.05 27.74
C ILE A 257 1.76 -19.01 26.45
N GLU A 258 3.06 -19.25 26.56
CA GLU A 258 3.95 -19.30 25.39
C GLU A 258 3.64 -20.50 24.48
N LYS A 259 3.23 -21.64 25.03
CA LYS A 259 2.77 -22.80 24.24
C LYS A 259 1.49 -22.47 23.44
N GLU A 260 0.56 -21.73 24.04
CA GLU A 260 -0.63 -21.23 23.31
C GLU A 260 -0.24 -20.28 22.17
N HIS A 261 0.69 -19.36 22.42
CA HIS A 261 1.22 -18.48 21.37
C HIS A 261 1.95 -19.25 20.28
N ALA A 262 2.71 -20.29 20.65
CA ALA A 262 3.40 -21.16 19.70
C ALA A 262 2.41 -21.92 18.79
N ALA A 263 1.34 -22.48 19.37
CA ALA A 263 0.29 -23.14 18.58
C ALA A 263 -0.33 -22.18 17.55
N LYS A 264 -0.68 -20.96 17.97
CA LYS A 264 -1.19 -19.93 17.07
C LYS A 264 -0.17 -19.48 16.03
N ALA A 265 1.13 -19.40 16.39
CA ALA A 265 2.18 -19.04 15.45
C ALA A 265 2.43 -20.14 14.39
N ILE A 266 2.26 -21.42 14.75
CA ILE A 266 2.29 -22.52 13.79
C ILE A 266 1.10 -22.45 12.84
N GLU A 267 -0.11 -22.22 13.37
CA GLU A 267 -1.33 -22.04 12.57
C GLU A 267 -1.22 -20.87 11.59
N CYS A 268 -0.59 -19.76 12.01
CA CYS A 268 -0.32 -18.62 11.16
C CYS A 268 0.85 -18.84 10.18
N GLY A 269 1.55 -19.95 10.23
CA GLY A 269 2.70 -20.23 9.37
C GLY A 269 4.00 -19.50 9.77
N TYR A 270 4.10 -18.92 10.96
CA TYR A 270 5.34 -18.27 11.45
C TYR A 270 6.37 -19.26 11.98
N LEU A 271 5.89 -20.37 12.54
CA LEU A 271 6.70 -21.42 13.12
C LEU A 271 6.40 -22.77 12.49
N TYR A 272 7.38 -23.65 12.54
CA TYR A 272 7.16 -25.09 12.37
C TYR A 272 7.82 -25.85 13.51
N ARG A 273 7.37 -27.07 13.73
CA ARG A 273 7.87 -27.95 14.78
C ARG A 273 8.66 -29.11 14.15
N ASP A 274 9.83 -29.38 14.71
CA ASP A 274 10.62 -30.56 14.42
C ASP A 274 11.00 -31.22 15.73
N GLY A 275 10.41 -32.38 16.02
CA GLY A 275 10.54 -33.06 17.32
C GLY A 275 10.07 -32.17 18.48
N ASN A 276 10.99 -31.83 19.38
CA ASN A 276 10.73 -30.96 20.53
C ASN A 276 11.19 -29.51 20.28
N MET A 277 11.63 -29.19 19.07
CA MET A 277 12.13 -27.88 18.72
C MET A 277 11.13 -27.12 17.84
N LEU A 278 11.07 -25.80 18.02
CA LEU A 278 10.39 -24.84 17.17
C LEU A 278 11.41 -24.06 16.34
N TYR A 279 11.11 -23.86 15.09
CA TYR A 279 11.91 -23.03 14.17
C TYR A 279 11.03 -22.01 13.46
N THR A 280 11.58 -20.83 13.18
CA THR A 280 10.84 -19.81 12.42
C THR A 280 10.77 -20.18 10.94
N LYS A 281 9.57 -20.03 10.35
CA LYS A 281 9.35 -20.04 8.88
C LYS A 281 9.58 -18.69 8.22
N ILE A 282 9.57 -17.62 9.01
CA ILE A 282 9.85 -16.27 8.49
C ILE A 282 11.29 -16.22 8.00
N LEU A 283 11.49 -15.62 6.82
CA LEU A 283 12.84 -15.45 6.26
C LEU A 283 13.67 -14.51 7.13
N VAL A 284 14.90 -14.85 7.42
CA VAL A 284 15.78 -14.03 8.28
C VAL A 284 17.04 -13.67 7.52
N SER A 285 17.36 -12.38 7.48
CA SER A 285 18.53 -11.82 6.85
C SER A 285 19.18 -10.74 7.73
N ASN A 286 20.37 -10.29 7.35
CA ASN A 286 20.94 -9.07 7.90
C ASN A 286 20.69 -7.88 6.96
N SER A 287 20.80 -6.65 7.48
CA SER A 287 20.48 -5.44 6.74
C SER A 287 21.37 -5.25 5.50
N ALA A 288 22.66 -5.60 5.56
CA ALA A 288 23.57 -5.41 4.44
C ALA A 288 23.28 -6.37 3.27
N ASP A 289 22.93 -7.61 3.58
CA ASP A 289 22.56 -8.58 2.53
C ASP A 289 21.22 -8.20 1.91
N ASP A 290 20.25 -7.71 2.68
CA ASP A 290 18.98 -7.22 2.16
C ASP A 290 19.16 -6.02 1.23
N GLU A 291 19.99 -5.05 1.59
CA GLU A 291 20.31 -3.91 0.71
C GLU A 291 20.92 -4.38 -0.61
N ARG A 292 21.81 -5.38 -0.57
CA ARG A 292 22.38 -6.00 -1.77
C ARG A 292 21.31 -6.68 -2.63
N LEU A 293 20.40 -7.45 -2.01
CA LEU A 293 19.31 -8.13 -2.69
C LEU A 293 18.35 -7.13 -3.36
N PHE A 294 17.92 -6.11 -2.62
CA PHE A 294 17.11 -5.03 -3.18
C PHE A 294 17.85 -4.29 -4.30
N GLY A 295 19.15 -4.06 -4.16
CA GLY A 295 19.99 -3.47 -5.20
C GLY A 295 20.01 -4.23 -6.52
N ILE A 296 19.90 -5.58 -6.50
CA ILE A 296 19.73 -6.36 -7.72
C ILE A 296 18.42 -6.00 -8.41
N SER A 297 17.30 -6.11 -7.70
CA SER A 297 15.95 -5.83 -8.24
C SER A 297 15.76 -4.37 -8.67
N GLU A 298 16.39 -3.42 -7.95
CA GLU A 298 16.36 -1.99 -8.26
C GLU A 298 16.98 -1.65 -9.63
N ARG A 299 17.90 -2.49 -10.13
CA ARG A 299 18.49 -2.31 -11.47
C ARG A 299 17.45 -2.41 -12.58
N LEU A 300 16.36 -3.15 -12.35
CA LEU A 300 15.29 -3.34 -13.33
C LEU A 300 14.61 -2.01 -13.75
N LYS A 301 14.56 -1.01 -12.87
CA LYS A 301 13.99 0.30 -13.19
C LYS A 301 14.90 1.17 -14.08
N ASN A 302 16.16 0.79 -14.27
CA ASN A 302 17.14 1.57 -15.00
C ASN A 302 17.23 1.09 -16.47
N GLY A 303 16.38 1.64 -17.34
CA GLY A 303 16.45 1.43 -18.78
C GLY A 303 15.71 0.22 -19.35
N TYR A 304 15.29 -0.73 -18.53
CA TYR A 304 14.60 -1.94 -19.02
C TYR A 304 13.19 -1.67 -19.55
N PHE A 305 12.56 -0.58 -19.14
CA PHE A 305 11.18 -0.22 -19.48
C PHE A 305 11.04 1.12 -20.20
N ASP A 306 12.12 1.78 -20.59
CA ASP A 306 12.09 3.18 -21.05
C ASP A 306 11.09 3.44 -22.18
N SER A 307 11.00 2.55 -23.16
CA SER A 307 10.07 2.70 -24.29
C SER A 307 8.60 2.59 -23.87
N GLU A 308 8.27 1.54 -23.12
CA GLU A 308 6.92 1.24 -22.65
C GLU A 308 6.48 2.26 -21.60
N ALA A 309 7.39 2.62 -20.69
CA ALA A 309 7.14 3.62 -19.66
C ALA A 309 6.90 5.02 -20.27
N ALA A 310 7.58 5.38 -21.37
CA ALA A 310 7.36 6.64 -22.04
C ALA A 310 5.94 6.74 -22.63
N LYS A 311 5.48 5.68 -23.30
CA LYS A 311 4.11 5.62 -23.86
C LYS A 311 3.04 5.64 -22.75
N THR A 312 3.28 4.91 -21.67
CA THR A 312 2.40 4.86 -20.50
C THR A 312 2.34 6.22 -19.82
N ALA A 313 3.48 6.89 -19.62
CA ALA A 313 3.56 8.22 -19.03
C ALA A 313 2.81 9.28 -19.85
N GLU A 314 2.90 9.24 -21.19
CA GLU A 314 2.18 10.13 -22.07
C GLU A 314 0.66 10.00 -21.89
N LYS A 315 0.13 8.77 -22.05
CA LYS A 315 -1.31 8.49 -21.88
C LYS A 315 -1.81 8.88 -20.48
N LEU A 316 -1.02 8.58 -19.45
CA LEU A 316 -1.40 8.88 -18.08
C LEU A 316 -1.34 10.37 -17.77
N ALA A 317 -0.35 11.09 -18.30
CA ALA A 317 -0.29 12.55 -18.16
C ALA A 317 -1.50 13.26 -18.81
N GLU A 318 -1.92 12.80 -19.98
CA GLU A 318 -3.13 13.28 -20.63
C GLU A 318 -4.37 13.00 -19.75
N LEU A 319 -4.53 11.77 -19.26
CA LEU A 319 -5.64 11.42 -18.38
C LEU A 319 -5.65 12.28 -17.11
N ILE A 320 -4.51 12.41 -16.41
CA ILE A 320 -4.40 13.20 -15.18
C ILE A 320 -4.88 14.65 -15.41
N LYS A 321 -4.45 15.28 -16.49
CA LYS A 321 -4.86 16.65 -16.83
C LYS A 321 -6.35 16.81 -17.10
N THR A 322 -7.07 15.73 -17.41
CA THR A 322 -8.51 15.80 -17.66
C THR A 322 -9.36 15.79 -16.40
N PHE A 323 -8.90 15.15 -15.31
CA PHE A 323 -9.72 14.97 -14.11
C PHE A 323 -9.11 15.56 -12.83
N VAL A 324 -7.80 15.85 -12.81
CA VAL A 324 -7.15 16.45 -11.64
C VAL A 324 -7.15 17.97 -11.79
N PRO A 325 -7.83 18.71 -10.92
CA PRO A 325 -7.77 20.16 -10.94
C PRO A 325 -6.35 20.69 -10.73
N ASP A 326 -6.03 21.86 -11.30
CA ASP A 326 -4.70 22.47 -11.21
C ASP A 326 -4.15 22.54 -9.78
N TYR A 327 -5.00 22.88 -8.81
CA TYR A 327 -4.60 22.97 -7.40
C TYR A 327 -4.29 21.63 -6.73
N LEU A 328 -4.63 20.51 -7.37
CA LEU A 328 -4.30 19.15 -6.92
C LEU A 328 -3.21 18.49 -7.79
N LEU A 329 -2.66 19.16 -8.77
CA LEU A 329 -1.60 18.59 -9.61
C LEU A 329 -0.36 18.19 -8.80
N CYS A 330 -0.15 18.75 -7.60
CA CYS A 330 0.89 18.26 -6.68
C CYS A 330 0.73 16.79 -6.30
N ASP A 331 -0.47 16.23 -6.45
CA ASP A 331 -0.81 14.84 -6.17
C ASP A 331 -0.69 13.91 -7.39
N TRP A 332 -0.20 14.38 -8.54
CA TRP A 332 -0.10 13.60 -9.79
C TRP A 332 0.56 12.23 -9.58
N ARG A 333 1.52 12.14 -8.65
CA ARG A 333 2.21 10.89 -8.34
C ARG A 333 1.23 9.83 -7.82
N PHE A 334 0.26 10.22 -7.01
CA PHE A 334 -0.75 9.29 -6.48
C PHE A 334 -1.66 8.76 -7.57
N ALA A 335 -1.96 9.57 -8.60
CA ALA A 335 -2.69 9.08 -9.76
C ALA A 335 -1.90 7.99 -10.50
N ASN A 336 -0.58 8.13 -10.61
CA ASN A 336 0.29 7.10 -11.17
C ASN A 336 0.32 5.83 -10.30
N ASP A 337 0.49 5.98 -8.98
CA ASP A 337 0.52 4.86 -8.05
C ASP A 337 -0.78 4.04 -8.10
N ILE A 338 -1.93 4.73 -8.19
CA ILE A 338 -3.24 4.10 -8.36
C ILE A 338 -3.34 3.35 -9.69
N ALA A 339 -2.96 3.99 -10.79
CA ALA A 339 -3.00 3.38 -12.11
C ALA A 339 -2.17 2.07 -12.16
N GLY A 340 -1.04 2.03 -11.44
CA GLY A 340 -0.14 0.88 -11.36
C GLY A 340 -0.58 -0.24 -10.41
N MET A 341 -1.59 -0.02 -9.56
CA MET A 341 -2.01 -1.02 -8.55
C MET A 341 -2.30 -2.43 -9.09
N PRO A 342 -2.92 -2.61 -10.28
CA PRO A 342 -3.17 -3.95 -10.81
C PRO A 342 -1.92 -4.73 -11.20
N VAL A 343 -0.77 -4.07 -11.37
CA VAL A 343 0.45 -4.71 -11.90
C VAL A 343 0.98 -5.78 -10.96
N LEU A 344 0.95 -5.54 -9.65
CA LEU A 344 1.49 -6.49 -8.67
C LEU A 344 0.76 -7.84 -8.73
N ASP A 345 -0.56 -7.83 -8.63
CA ASP A 345 -1.37 -9.07 -8.69
C ASP A 345 -1.22 -9.75 -10.06
N ALA A 346 -1.26 -8.97 -11.15
CA ALA A 346 -1.12 -9.52 -12.50
C ALA A 346 0.28 -10.13 -12.75
N LEU A 347 1.34 -9.53 -12.23
CA LEU A 347 2.69 -10.09 -12.32
C LEU A 347 2.80 -11.41 -11.54
N ILE A 348 2.27 -11.46 -10.32
CA ILE A 348 2.25 -12.67 -9.51
C ILE A 348 1.52 -13.80 -10.26
N GLU A 349 0.32 -13.54 -10.77
CA GLU A 349 -0.45 -14.53 -11.53
C GLU A 349 0.35 -15.04 -12.75
N ALA A 350 0.92 -14.13 -13.53
CA ALA A 350 1.71 -14.50 -14.71
C ALA A 350 2.94 -15.33 -14.36
N LEU A 351 3.65 -15.02 -13.28
CA LEU A 351 4.82 -15.79 -12.85
C LEU A 351 4.43 -17.17 -12.32
N ILE A 352 3.27 -17.30 -11.65
CA ILE A 352 2.73 -18.59 -11.19
C ILE A 352 2.30 -19.43 -12.39
N GLU A 353 1.55 -18.89 -13.34
CA GLU A 353 1.12 -19.60 -14.56
C GLU A 353 2.30 -20.14 -15.39
N ARG A 354 3.43 -19.45 -15.36
CA ARG A 354 4.66 -19.87 -16.04
C ARG A 354 5.55 -20.80 -15.22
N GLY A 355 5.16 -21.09 -13.97
CA GLY A 355 5.93 -21.95 -13.07
C GLY A 355 7.23 -21.34 -12.54
N ILE A 356 7.39 -20.02 -12.65
CA ILE A 356 8.55 -19.27 -12.14
C ILE A 356 8.40 -19.02 -10.64
N LEU A 357 7.17 -18.76 -10.19
CA LEU A 357 6.82 -18.53 -8.81
C LEU A 357 5.84 -19.63 -8.35
N ALA A 358 6.15 -20.31 -7.26
CA ALA A 358 5.20 -21.24 -6.66
C ALA A 358 4.22 -20.47 -5.75
N PRO A 359 2.90 -20.76 -5.81
CA PRO A 359 1.95 -20.17 -4.90
C PRO A 359 2.24 -20.61 -3.46
N PRO A 360 1.95 -19.77 -2.44
CA PRO A 360 2.10 -20.14 -1.05
C PRO A 360 1.12 -21.25 -0.68
N GLU A 361 1.56 -22.19 0.15
CA GLU A 361 0.70 -23.25 0.67
C GLU A 361 -0.50 -22.66 1.43
N ASN A 362 -1.71 -22.98 0.99
CA ASN A 362 -2.99 -22.55 1.61
C ASN A 362 -3.19 -21.02 1.71
N GLY A 363 -2.43 -20.21 0.98
CA GLY A 363 -2.48 -18.75 1.07
C GLY A 363 -2.10 -18.19 2.45
N ILE A 364 -1.46 -18.99 3.29
CA ILE A 364 -1.03 -18.67 4.66
C ILE A 364 0.44 -19.08 4.76
N GLY A 365 1.31 -18.45 3.99
CA GLY A 365 2.73 -18.72 4.04
C GLY A 365 3.49 -17.56 4.67
N ALA A 366 4.63 -17.86 5.30
CA ALA A 366 5.59 -16.84 5.67
C ALA A 366 6.44 -16.36 4.47
N GLU A 367 6.13 -16.83 3.27
CA GLU A 367 6.88 -16.54 2.04
C GLU A 367 6.94 -15.04 1.73
N GLY A 368 5.86 -14.32 2.01
CA GLY A 368 5.81 -12.87 1.90
C GLY A 368 6.27 -12.11 3.15
N CYS A 369 6.86 -12.80 4.13
CA CYS A 369 7.26 -12.21 5.40
C CYS A 369 8.76 -12.45 5.65
N TRP A 370 9.50 -11.39 5.97
CA TRP A 370 10.92 -11.51 6.30
C TRP A 370 11.32 -10.56 7.43
N MET A 371 12.37 -10.96 8.15
CA MET A 371 12.98 -10.20 9.22
C MET A 371 14.41 -9.81 8.86
N GLN A 372 14.70 -8.52 8.94
CA GLN A 372 16.07 -8.02 8.99
C GLN A 372 16.49 -7.89 10.45
N ILE A 373 17.60 -8.50 10.83
CA ILE A 373 18.10 -8.46 12.21
C ILE A 373 19.46 -7.78 12.30
N GLU A 374 19.68 -7.07 13.41
CA GLU A 374 20.97 -6.61 13.89
C GLU A 374 21.22 -7.20 15.27
N LYS A 375 22.33 -7.94 15.42
CA LYS A 375 22.77 -8.53 16.71
C LYS A 375 23.45 -7.52 17.61
#